data_2ffa83204b6470b5f551553e3d7edd07
#
_entry.id   2ffa83204b6470b5f551553e3d7edd07
#
_cell.length_a   1.000
_cell.length_b   1.000
_cell.length_c   1.000
_cell.angle_alpha   90.00
_cell.angle_beta   90.00
_cell.angle_gamma   90.00
#
_symmetry.space_group_name_H-M   'P 1'
#
loop_
_entity.id
_entity.type
_entity.pdbx_description
1 polymer ?
#
loop_
_entity_poly.entity_id
_entity_poly.type
_entity_poly.pdbx_seq_one_letter_code
_entity_poly.pdbx_strand_id
1 'polypeptide(L)'
;MPNSLKNIFADFSRCALGNFLAEGRTALRDQGVMIFFFIVPLAYPLLYCFIYTNEAVREVPVVAIDNDRSAQSREFLRNIDATPDAHIVAYAADMEEAKAAMKRREAYGIINVPRTFAADLAAGKQTTVSAFSDMSSMLYYKAVY
;
A
#
# COMPACT_ATOMS: atom_id res chain seq x y z
N MET A 1 -34.24 21.35 -50.02
CA MET A 1 -34.27 20.25 -49.05
C MET A 1 -33.30 20.32 -47.87
N PRO A 2 -32.30 21.25 -47.70
CA PRO A 2 -31.43 21.26 -46.52
C PRO A 2 -32.01 21.96 -45.29
N ASN A 3 -33.03 22.80 -45.40
CA ASN A 3 -33.57 23.53 -44.23
C ASN A 3 -34.48 22.69 -43.33
N SER A 4 -35.11 21.62 -43.85
CA SER A 4 -35.99 20.76 -43.06
C SER A 4 -35.19 19.94 -42.02
N LEU A 5 -34.02 19.43 -42.37
CA LEU A 5 -33.15 18.68 -41.46
C LEU A 5 -32.59 19.52 -40.35
N LYS A 6 -32.20 20.78 -40.64
CA LYS A 6 -31.71 21.73 -39.58
C LYS A 6 -32.80 22.05 -38.57
N ASN A 7 -34.04 22.22 -39.01
CA ASN A 7 -35.15 22.47 -38.11
C ASN A 7 -35.50 21.28 -37.25
N ILE A 8 -35.46 20.06 -37.81
CA ILE A 8 -35.66 18.83 -37.04
C ILE A 8 -34.58 18.65 -35.95
N PHE A 9 -33.30 18.88 -36.29
CA PHE A 9 -32.21 18.85 -35.32
C PHE A 9 -32.32 19.94 -34.24
N ALA A 10 -32.73 21.13 -34.61
CA ALA A 10 -32.95 22.23 -33.68
C ALA A 10 -34.11 21.97 -32.73
N ASP A 11 -35.21 21.40 -33.22
CA ASP A 11 -36.35 21.02 -32.38
C ASP A 11 -36.03 19.82 -31.47
N PHE A 12 -35.32 18.83 -32.00
CA PHE A 12 -34.83 17.71 -31.19
C PHE A 12 -33.90 18.17 -30.05
N SER A 13 -32.95 19.04 -30.37
CA SER A 13 -32.01 19.55 -29.36
C SER A 13 -32.71 20.39 -28.29
N ARG A 14 -33.72 21.18 -28.65
CA ARG A 14 -34.51 21.97 -27.67
C ARG A 14 -35.38 21.06 -26.79
N CYS A 15 -36.02 20.04 -27.37
CA CYS A 15 -36.78 19.05 -26.60
C CYS A 15 -35.88 18.23 -25.66
N ALA A 16 -34.74 17.78 -26.17
CA ALA A 16 -33.76 17.03 -25.36
C ALA A 16 -33.20 17.87 -24.20
N LEU A 17 -32.85 19.14 -24.46
CA LEU A 17 -32.35 20.04 -23.44
C LEU A 17 -33.44 20.39 -22.41
N GLY A 18 -34.67 20.63 -22.87
CA GLY A 18 -35.82 20.87 -22.00
C GLY A 18 -36.10 19.71 -21.05
N ASN A 19 -36.13 18.49 -21.60
CA ASN A 19 -36.32 17.28 -20.81
C ASN A 19 -35.17 17.05 -19.81
N PHE A 20 -33.92 17.21 -20.26
CA PHE A 20 -32.76 17.11 -19.40
C PHE A 20 -32.79 18.09 -18.20
N LEU A 21 -33.15 19.33 -18.47
CA LEU A 21 -33.27 20.36 -17.40
C LEU A 21 -34.43 20.07 -16.46
N ALA A 22 -35.58 19.59 -17.00
CA ALA A 22 -36.74 19.24 -16.20
C ALA A 22 -36.44 18.03 -15.29
N GLU A 23 -35.84 16.98 -15.85
CA GLU A 23 -35.43 15.78 -15.09
C GLU A 23 -34.34 16.12 -14.07
N GLY A 24 -33.33 16.91 -14.45
CA GLY A 24 -32.30 17.39 -13.55
C GLY A 24 -32.85 18.15 -12.37
N ARG A 25 -33.84 19.03 -12.61
CA ARG A 25 -34.53 19.76 -11.53
C ARG A 25 -35.36 18.85 -10.63
N THR A 26 -35.99 17.82 -11.19
CA THR A 26 -36.74 16.83 -10.40
C THR A 26 -35.80 15.98 -9.56
N ALA A 27 -34.69 15.53 -10.14
CA ALA A 27 -33.65 14.77 -9.44
C ALA A 27 -33.04 15.59 -8.27
N LEU A 28 -32.76 16.88 -8.46
CA LEU A 28 -32.25 17.77 -7.40
C LEU A 28 -33.27 18.06 -6.29
N ARG A 29 -34.57 17.79 -6.52
CA ARG A 29 -35.63 17.93 -5.49
C ARG A 29 -35.91 16.61 -4.75
N ASP A 30 -35.43 15.50 -5.28
CA ASP A 30 -35.57 14.21 -4.65
C ASP A 30 -34.48 14.04 -3.56
N GLN A 31 -34.93 13.92 -2.30
CA GLN A 31 -34.03 13.73 -1.16
C GLN A 31 -33.16 12.47 -1.28
N GLY A 32 -33.71 11.39 -1.82
CA GLY A 32 -32.96 10.15 -2.02
C GLY A 32 -31.83 10.30 -3.02
N VAL A 33 -32.10 10.98 -4.14
CA VAL A 33 -31.10 11.28 -5.16
C VAL A 33 -30.02 12.22 -4.62
N MET A 34 -30.38 13.25 -3.86
CA MET A 34 -29.45 14.18 -3.25
C MET A 34 -28.54 13.50 -2.24
N ILE A 35 -29.08 12.64 -1.39
CA ILE A 35 -28.31 11.83 -0.44
C ILE A 35 -27.30 10.96 -1.20
N PHE A 36 -27.75 10.27 -2.24
CA PHE A 36 -26.90 9.36 -3.00
C PHE A 36 -25.80 10.10 -3.77
N PHE A 37 -26.12 11.22 -4.41
CA PHE A 37 -25.16 11.96 -5.21
C PHE A 37 -24.15 12.79 -4.41
N PHE A 38 -24.51 13.27 -3.22
CA PHE A 38 -23.64 14.14 -2.41
C PHE A 38 -23.07 13.44 -1.18
N ILE A 39 -23.91 12.71 -0.44
CA ILE A 39 -23.46 12.11 0.82
C ILE A 39 -22.61 10.87 0.55
N VAL A 40 -23.00 9.99 -0.37
CA VAL A 40 -22.24 8.75 -0.65
C VAL A 40 -20.84 9.04 -1.19
N PRO A 41 -20.64 9.90 -2.21
CA PRO A 41 -19.31 10.23 -2.70
C PRO A 41 -18.42 10.94 -1.66
N LEU A 42 -19.02 11.66 -0.73
CA LEU A 42 -18.27 12.32 0.35
C LEU A 42 -17.98 11.37 1.52
N ALA A 43 -18.96 10.57 1.91
CA ALA A 43 -18.84 9.64 3.02
C ALA A 43 -17.92 8.46 2.71
N TYR A 44 -17.91 7.98 1.46
CA TYR A 44 -17.11 6.84 1.04
C TYR A 44 -15.59 7.06 1.20
N PRO A 45 -14.99 8.17 0.69
CA PRO A 45 -13.59 8.46 0.93
C PRO A 45 -13.24 8.67 2.40
N LEU A 46 -14.13 9.30 3.18
CA LEU A 46 -13.94 9.50 4.62
C LEU A 46 -13.95 8.17 5.37
N LEU A 47 -14.90 7.29 5.05
CA LEU A 47 -14.98 5.95 5.63
C LEU A 47 -13.74 5.12 5.24
N TYR A 48 -13.31 5.21 3.99
CA TYR A 48 -12.13 4.54 3.48
C TYR A 48 -10.85 5.03 4.20
N CYS A 49 -10.67 6.35 4.31
CA CYS A 49 -9.59 6.93 5.09
C CYS A 49 -9.59 6.42 6.53
N PHE A 50 -10.75 6.39 7.18
CA PHE A 50 -10.87 5.96 8.57
C PHE A 50 -10.54 4.47 8.76
N ILE A 51 -11.01 3.61 7.84
CA ILE A 51 -10.70 2.18 7.86
C ILE A 51 -9.20 1.94 7.63
N TYR A 52 -8.62 2.59 6.62
CA TYR A 52 -7.21 2.36 6.24
C TYR A 52 -6.19 3.10 7.12
N THR A 53 -6.59 4.07 7.93
CA THR A 53 -5.67 4.75 8.87
C THR A 53 -5.17 3.78 9.96
N ASN A 54 -5.93 2.77 10.30
CA ASN A 54 -5.57 1.76 11.30
C ASN A 54 -4.86 0.51 10.71
N GLU A 55 -4.74 0.41 9.38
CA GLU A 55 -4.09 -0.72 8.70
C GLU A 55 -2.61 -0.49 8.36
N ALA A 56 -1.98 0.52 8.93
CA ALA A 56 -0.53 0.60 8.93
C ALA A 56 -0.01 -0.58 9.78
N VAL A 57 0.36 -1.67 9.12
CA VAL A 57 1.03 -2.79 9.78
C VAL A 57 2.34 -2.24 10.32
N ARG A 58 2.45 -2.18 11.62
CA ARG A 58 3.65 -1.77 12.34
C ARG A 58 4.26 -2.99 12.99
N GLU A 59 5.57 -2.92 13.25
CA GLU A 59 6.31 -3.97 13.95
C GLU A 59 6.16 -5.34 13.27
N VAL A 60 6.38 -5.37 11.94
CA VAL A 60 6.36 -6.65 11.21
C VAL A 60 7.46 -7.54 11.75
N PRO A 61 7.13 -8.74 12.29
CA PRO A 61 8.14 -9.64 12.80
C PRO A 61 9.02 -10.17 11.66
N VAL A 62 10.32 -9.92 11.78
CA VAL A 62 11.35 -10.35 10.83
C VAL A 62 12.43 -11.18 11.52
N VAL A 63 13.04 -12.11 10.78
CA VAL A 63 14.20 -12.86 11.22
C VAL A 63 15.46 -12.26 10.60
N ALA A 64 16.48 -12.00 11.40
CA ALA A 64 17.77 -11.52 10.93
C ALA A 64 18.78 -12.67 10.79
N ILE A 65 19.52 -12.68 9.68
CA ILE A 65 20.69 -13.54 9.47
C ILE A 65 21.91 -12.61 9.39
N ASP A 66 22.72 -12.61 10.45
CA ASP A 66 23.96 -11.83 10.49
C ASP A 66 25.16 -12.73 10.21
N ASN A 67 25.59 -12.76 8.94
CA ASN A 67 26.75 -13.52 8.52
C ASN A 67 28.08 -12.80 8.79
N ASP A 68 28.07 -11.48 8.98
CA ASP A 68 29.27 -10.66 9.23
C ASP A 68 29.66 -10.66 10.71
N ARG A 69 28.68 -10.64 11.61
CA ARG A 69 28.84 -10.64 13.07
C ARG A 69 29.74 -9.52 13.60
N SER A 70 29.87 -8.43 12.85
CA SER A 70 30.65 -7.26 13.21
C SER A 70 29.89 -6.30 14.14
N ALA A 71 30.58 -5.25 14.64
CA ALA A 71 29.90 -4.19 15.37
C ALA A 71 28.96 -3.39 14.45
N GLN A 72 29.37 -3.17 13.20
CA GLN A 72 28.60 -2.46 12.19
C GLN A 72 27.31 -3.20 11.78
N SER A 73 27.40 -4.53 11.58
CA SER A 73 26.21 -5.34 11.25
C SER A 73 25.19 -5.32 12.40
N ARG A 74 25.66 -5.43 13.64
CA ARG A 74 24.79 -5.34 14.82
C ARG A 74 24.17 -3.98 15.01
N GLU A 75 24.89 -2.91 14.73
CA GLU A 75 24.35 -1.55 14.76
C GLU A 75 23.28 -1.35 13.69
N PHE A 76 23.56 -1.82 12.47
CA PHE A 76 22.61 -1.79 11.37
C PHE A 76 21.30 -2.53 11.73
N LEU A 77 21.38 -3.74 12.25
CA LEU A 77 20.22 -4.52 12.67
C LEU A 77 19.44 -3.85 13.82
N ARG A 78 20.14 -3.25 14.80
CA ARG A 78 19.47 -2.47 15.85
C ARG A 78 18.75 -1.24 15.30
N ASN A 79 19.30 -0.59 14.29
CA ASN A 79 18.65 0.54 13.65
C ASN A 79 17.38 0.10 12.91
N ILE A 80 17.38 -1.08 12.28
CA ILE A 80 16.17 -1.65 11.68
C ILE A 80 15.13 -1.97 12.75
N ASP A 81 15.53 -2.64 13.83
CA ASP A 81 14.64 -2.99 14.95
C ASP A 81 14.05 -1.76 15.66
N ALA A 82 14.75 -0.63 15.60
CA ALA A 82 14.26 0.64 16.12
C ALA A 82 13.27 1.37 15.18
N THR A 83 13.05 0.87 13.97
CA THR A 83 12.04 1.43 13.06
C THR A 83 10.64 0.98 13.48
N PRO A 84 9.59 1.79 13.23
CA PRO A 84 8.23 1.40 13.58
C PRO A 84 7.66 0.32 12.65
N ASP A 85 8.36 -0.02 11.57
CA ASP A 85 7.84 -0.87 10.49
C ASP A 85 8.27 -2.33 10.66
N ALA A 86 9.46 -2.59 11.24
CA ALA A 86 10.01 -3.94 11.39
C ALA A 86 10.48 -4.20 12.82
N HIS A 87 10.24 -5.41 13.32
CA HIS A 87 10.71 -5.88 14.62
C HIS A 87 11.46 -7.21 14.46
N ILE A 88 12.71 -7.26 14.94
CA ILE A 88 13.54 -8.46 14.86
C ILE A 88 13.17 -9.41 15.99
N VAL A 89 12.39 -10.45 15.66
CA VAL A 89 11.91 -11.45 16.65
C VAL A 89 12.92 -12.56 16.94
N ALA A 90 13.82 -12.84 15.99
CA ALA A 90 14.82 -13.88 16.14
C ALA A 90 16.04 -13.67 15.22
N TYR A 91 17.15 -14.26 15.62
CA TYR A 91 18.35 -14.38 14.78
C TYR A 91 18.51 -15.83 14.36
N ALA A 92 18.58 -16.06 13.04
CA ALA A 92 18.82 -17.40 12.47
C ALA A 92 20.28 -17.56 12.08
N ALA A 93 20.78 -18.79 12.21
CA ALA A 93 22.14 -19.11 11.82
C ALA A 93 22.29 -19.23 10.30
N ASP A 94 21.23 -19.65 9.62
CA ASP A 94 21.21 -19.83 8.18
C ASP A 94 19.83 -19.56 7.57
N MET A 95 19.77 -19.61 6.23
CA MET A 95 18.55 -19.35 5.46
C MET A 95 17.47 -20.43 5.68
N GLU A 96 17.85 -21.66 5.96
CA GLU A 96 16.88 -22.75 6.17
C GLU A 96 16.14 -22.58 7.51
N GLU A 97 16.86 -22.20 8.55
CA GLU A 97 16.27 -21.88 9.85
C GLU A 97 15.33 -20.67 9.74
N ALA A 98 15.74 -19.61 9.03
CA ALA A 98 14.91 -18.44 8.80
C ALA A 98 13.64 -18.79 8.01
N LYS A 99 13.74 -19.60 6.96
CA LYS A 99 12.57 -20.08 6.21
C LYS A 99 11.66 -20.98 7.06
N ALA A 100 12.23 -21.77 7.97
CA ALA A 100 11.43 -22.57 8.89
C ALA A 100 10.60 -21.69 9.82
N ALA A 101 11.17 -20.58 10.33
CA ALA A 101 10.44 -19.60 11.14
C ALA A 101 9.30 -18.95 10.34
N MET A 102 9.52 -18.59 9.06
CA MET A 102 8.45 -18.10 8.18
C MET A 102 7.35 -19.14 7.96
N LYS A 103 7.70 -20.40 7.72
CA LYS A 103 6.71 -21.50 7.59
C LYS A 103 5.86 -21.68 8.85
N ARG A 104 6.43 -21.47 10.03
CA ARG A 104 5.70 -21.49 11.31
C ARG A 104 4.90 -20.21 11.56
N ARG A 105 4.98 -19.22 10.66
CA ARG A 105 4.35 -17.88 10.81
C ARG A 105 4.84 -17.10 12.03
N GLU A 106 6.05 -17.36 12.48
CA GLU A 106 6.73 -16.63 13.54
C GLU A 106 7.33 -15.32 13.01
N ALA A 107 7.62 -15.28 11.70
CA ALA A 107 8.09 -14.10 10.99
C ALA A 107 7.51 -14.00 9.58
N TYR A 108 7.43 -12.80 9.05
CA TYR A 108 6.94 -12.51 7.70
C TYR A 108 8.01 -11.96 6.77
N GLY A 109 9.22 -11.75 7.29
CA GLY A 109 10.37 -11.32 6.51
C GLY A 109 11.68 -11.88 7.04
N ILE A 110 12.71 -11.89 6.18
CA ILE A 110 14.07 -12.28 6.50
C ILE A 110 15.00 -11.16 6.03
N ILE A 111 15.89 -10.72 6.90
CA ILE A 111 16.94 -9.75 6.58
C ILE A 111 18.28 -10.51 6.63
N ASN A 112 18.97 -10.58 5.50
CA ASN A 112 20.25 -11.27 5.37
C ASN A 112 21.39 -10.29 5.16
N VAL A 113 22.26 -10.15 6.15
CA VAL A 113 23.48 -9.33 6.11
C VAL A 113 24.64 -10.18 5.57
N PRO A 114 25.32 -9.75 4.49
CA PRO A 114 26.43 -10.50 3.91
C PRO A 114 27.66 -10.48 4.79
N ARG A 115 28.54 -11.46 4.62
CA ARG A 115 29.81 -11.60 5.38
C ARG A 115 30.81 -10.46 5.14
N THR A 116 30.69 -9.74 4.04
CA THR A 116 31.58 -8.64 3.66
C THR A 116 31.08 -7.29 4.08
N PHE A 117 29.97 -7.23 4.85
CA PHE A 117 29.24 -5.99 5.14
C PHE A 117 30.17 -4.92 5.73
N ALA A 118 30.87 -5.20 6.83
CA ALA A 118 31.77 -4.23 7.47
C ALA A 118 32.99 -3.90 6.61
N ALA A 119 33.55 -4.92 5.93
CA ALA A 119 34.72 -4.72 5.07
C ALA A 119 34.40 -3.83 3.86
N ASP A 120 33.23 -4.01 3.25
CA ASP A 120 32.80 -3.20 2.11
C ASP A 120 32.48 -1.75 2.56
N LEU A 121 31.84 -1.57 3.70
CA LEU A 121 31.62 -0.24 4.28
C LEU A 121 32.92 0.47 4.60
N ALA A 122 33.90 -0.21 5.22
CA ALA A 122 35.21 0.36 5.54
C ALA A 122 36.00 0.74 4.28
N ALA A 123 35.81 -0.01 3.18
CA ALA A 123 36.43 0.26 1.88
C ALA A 123 35.66 1.32 1.06
N GLY A 124 34.56 1.90 1.56
CA GLY A 124 33.70 2.82 0.81
C GLY A 124 33.01 2.19 -0.38
N LYS A 125 32.86 0.86 -0.38
CA LYS A 125 32.17 0.11 -1.42
C LYS A 125 30.68 -0.05 -1.08
N GLN A 126 29.86 -0.16 -2.13
CA GLN A 126 28.47 -0.50 -1.97
C GLN A 126 28.34 -1.95 -1.51
N THR A 127 27.64 -2.17 -0.39
CA THR A 127 27.24 -3.50 0.07
C THR A 127 25.75 -3.69 -0.13
N THR A 128 25.33 -4.94 -0.35
CA THR A 128 23.91 -5.28 -0.58
C THR A 128 23.41 -6.16 0.55
N VAL A 129 22.43 -5.65 1.30
CA VAL A 129 21.66 -6.45 2.24
C VAL A 129 20.43 -7.00 1.51
N SER A 130 20.16 -8.29 1.66
CA SER A 130 19.02 -8.93 1.00
C SER A 130 17.86 -9.02 1.98
N ALA A 131 16.71 -8.46 1.59
CA ALA A 131 15.45 -8.64 2.31
C ALA A 131 14.55 -9.60 1.53
N PHE A 132 13.93 -10.54 2.24
CA PHE A 132 12.95 -11.47 1.69
C PHE A 132 11.66 -11.30 2.48
N SER A 133 10.53 -11.21 1.80
CA SER A 133 9.23 -11.10 2.43
C SER A 133 8.26 -12.15 1.90
N ASP A 134 7.29 -12.52 2.74
CA ASP A 134 6.20 -13.37 2.31
C ASP A 134 5.18 -12.54 1.53
N MET A 135 5.05 -12.84 0.23
CA MET A 135 4.09 -12.17 -0.66
C MET A 135 2.64 -12.63 -0.45
N SER A 136 2.37 -13.56 0.45
CA SER A 136 1.01 -14.00 0.75
C SER A 136 0.15 -12.89 1.37
N SER A 137 0.78 -11.88 1.96
CA SER A 137 0.12 -10.68 2.47
C SER A 137 0.77 -9.41 1.88
N MET A 138 0.01 -8.70 1.05
CA MET A 138 0.46 -7.47 0.42
C MET A 138 0.79 -6.35 1.44
N LEU A 139 0.20 -6.42 2.65
CA LEU A 139 0.43 -5.47 3.73
C LEU A 139 1.82 -5.64 4.34
N TYR A 140 2.23 -6.87 4.62
CA TYR A 140 3.57 -7.17 5.16
C TYR A 140 4.67 -6.89 4.15
N TYR A 141 4.42 -7.15 2.85
CA TYR A 141 5.35 -6.81 1.80
C TYR A 141 5.71 -5.30 1.78
N LYS A 142 4.71 -4.43 1.91
CA LYS A 142 4.91 -2.97 1.95
C LYS A 142 5.70 -2.48 3.16
N ALA A 143 5.64 -3.17 4.29
CA ALA A 143 6.34 -2.77 5.50
C ALA A 143 7.82 -3.21 5.50
N VAL A 144 8.19 -4.24 4.72
CA VAL A 144 9.58 -4.75 4.63
C VAL A 144 10.37 -4.05 3.51
N TYR A 145 9.70 -3.43 2.52
CA TYR A 145 10.30 -2.70 1.39
C TYR A 145 10.06 -1.20 1.44
#